data_798a46f49afa41dd0b79a07ba65fddfc
#
_entry.id   798a46f49afa41dd0b79a07ba65fddfc
#
_cell.length_a   1.000
_cell.length_b   1.000
_cell.length_c   1.000
_cell.angle_alpha   90.00
_cell.angle_beta   90.00
_cell.angle_gamma   90.00
#
_symmetry.space_group_name_H-M   'P 1'
#
loop_
_entity.id
_entity.type
_entity.pdbx_description
1 polymer ?
#
loop_
_entity_poly.entity_id
_entity_poly.type
_entity_poly.pdbx_seq_one_letter_code
_entity_poly.pdbx_strand_id
1 'polypeptide(L)'
;MKKFLNHIFIDGLTGMAHGLFATLIVGTIIQQIGLLIGGNAGDMIYLMGKMAAAMTGAGIGVGVACRFKENTLVTVSAAITGMIGAFAGKLLAGAVLVEGTIVLAGPGEPLGAFLAAYIGIEMGHLVSGKTKVDILVVPLVSIGFGAAAGLILGPPISGFMTALGSMINWGTEQQPFLMGIIVSVLMGMILTLPISSAALGVILNLSGLAAGAATVGCCCNMVGFAVASFRENGVGGLVAQGIGTSMLQVPNIVR
;
A
#
# COMPACT_ATOMS: atom_id res chain seq x y z
N MET A 1 0.55 -22.67 -11.89
CA MET A 1 -0.47 -21.90 -11.18
C MET A 1 -0.02 -21.43 -9.81
N LYS A 2 0.42 -22.28 -8.86
CA LYS A 2 0.93 -21.87 -7.53
C LYS A 2 2.06 -20.82 -7.57
N LYS A 3 3.07 -20.98 -8.45
CA LYS A 3 4.17 -20.02 -8.58
C LYS A 3 3.71 -18.64 -9.03
N PHE A 4 2.78 -18.56 -9.97
CA PHE A 4 2.21 -17.30 -10.47
C PHE A 4 1.37 -16.60 -9.39
N LEU A 5 0.52 -17.33 -8.68
CA LEU A 5 -0.25 -16.79 -7.55
C LEU A 5 0.66 -16.29 -6.44
N ASN A 6 1.71 -17.03 -6.08
CA ASN A 6 2.67 -16.60 -5.07
C ASN A 6 3.43 -15.33 -5.51
N HIS A 7 3.79 -15.22 -6.77
CA HIS A 7 4.46 -14.05 -7.32
C HIS A 7 3.60 -12.78 -7.18
N ILE A 8 2.30 -12.87 -7.51
CA ILE A 8 1.38 -11.73 -7.38
C ILE A 8 1.02 -11.47 -5.92
N PHE A 9 0.45 -12.49 -5.24
CA PHE A 9 -0.20 -12.30 -3.93
C PHE A 9 0.77 -12.29 -2.74
N ILE A 10 1.94 -12.91 -2.85
CA ILE A 10 2.93 -12.87 -1.78
C ILE A 10 3.99 -11.82 -2.09
N ASP A 11 4.72 -11.97 -3.19
CA ASP A 11 5.83 -11.07 -3.49
C ASP A 11 5.34 -9.68 -3.92
N GLY A 12 4.35 -9.60 -4.81
CA GLY A 12 3.79 -8.34 -5.29
C GLY A 12 3.14 -7.53 -4.16
N LEU A 13 2.25 -8.13 -3.38
CA LEU A 13 1.61 -7.43 -2.24
C LEU A 13 2.60 -7.09 -1.13
N THR A 14 3.64 -7.90 -0.91
CA THR A 14 4.72 -7.54 0.02
C THR A 14 5.48 -6.32 -0.47
N GLY A 15 5.82 -6.25 -1.77
CA GLY A 15 6.44 -5.08 -2.38
C GLY A 15 5.56 -3.83 -2.28
N MET A 16 4.27 -3.97 -2.56
CA MET A 16 3.26 -2.92 -2.38
C MET A 16 3.22 -2.42 -0.93
N ALA A 17 3.21 -3.34 0.04
CA ALA A 17 3.19 -2.99 1.46
C ALA A 17 4.43 -2.19 1.88
N HIS A 18 5.62 -2.56 1.42
CA HIS A 18 6.85 -1.80 1.69
C HIS A 18 6.79 -0.40 1.09
N GLY A 19 6.30 -0.26 -0.15
CA GLY A 19 6.10 1.03 -0.80
C GLY A 19 5.10 1.93 -0.05
N LEU A 20 3.94 1.37 0.34
CA LEU A 20 2.94 2.05 1.16
C LEU A 20 3.50 2.50 2.50
N PHE A 21 4.25 1.63 3.18
CA PHE A 21 4.83 1.95 4.48
C PHE A 21 5.82 3.12 4.36
N ALA A 22 6.76 3.03 3.41
CA ALA A 22 7.80 4.04 3.24
C ALA A 22 7.27 5.42 2.81
N THR A 23 6.13 5.48 2.14
CA THR A 23 5.55 6.72 1.61
C THR A 23 4.35 7.19 2.44
N LEU A 24 3.23 6.46 2.40
CA LEU A 24 1.98 6.88 3.03
C LEU A 24 2.10 6.89 4.56
N ILE A 25 2.54 5.77 5.16
CA ILE A 25 2.54 5.64 6.62
C ILE A 25 3.60 6.55 7.24
N VAL A 26 4.84 6.49 6.75
CA VAL A 26 5.91 7.39 7.24
C VAL A 26 5.57 8.85 6.94
N GLY A 27 5.01 9.14 5.76
CA GLY A 27 4.53 10.49 5.41
C GLY A 27 3.48 11.00 6.39
N THR A 28 2.52 10.17 6.78
CA THR A 28 1.49 10.53 7.77
C THR A 28 2.10 10.76 9.16
N ILE A 29 3.05 9.93 9.58
CA ILE A 29 3.78 10.14 10.85
C ILE A 29 4.50 11.48 10.85
N ILE A 30 5.21 11.82 9.77
CA ILE A 30 5.89 13.10 9.62
C ILE A 30 4.90 14.27 9.69
N GLN A 31 3.73 14.15 9.04
CA GLN A 31 2.67 15.16 9.14
C GLN A 31 2.21 15.37 10.59
N GLN A 32 1.98 14.29 11.35
CA GLN A 32 1.58 14.39 12.75
C GLN A 32 2.66 15.05 13.61
N ILE A 33 3.94 14.74 13.39
CA ILE A 33 5.06 15.41 14.07
C ILE A 33 5.05 16.91 13.73
N GLY A 34 4.83 17.28 12.48
CA GLY A 34 4.72 18.69 12.07
C GLY A 34 3.60 19.42 12.80
N LEU A 35 2.42 18.81 12.90
CA LEU A 35 1.27 19.37 13.64
C LEU A 35 1.55 19.54 15.14
N LEU A 36 2.29 18.61 15.75
CA LEU A 36 2.66 18.68 17.18
C LEU A 36 3.69 19.79 17.47
N ILE A 37 4.62 20.03 16.55
CA ILE A 37 5.65 21.08 16.71
C ILE A 37 5.02 22.46 16.51
N GLY A 38 4.13 22.63 15.51
CA GLY A 38 3.48 23.88 15.19
C GLY A 38 4.42 24.98 14.67
N GLY A 39 3.85 26.14 14.33
CA GLY A 39 4.60 27.27 13.79
C GLY A 39 5.27 26.98 12.44
N ASN A 40 6.06 27.91 11.92
CA ASN A 40 6.67 27.80 10.58
C ASN A 40 7.52 26.53 10.40
N ALA A 41 8.21 26.07 11.44
CA ALA A 41 9.01 24.84 11.39
C ALA A 41 8.10 23.60 11.29
N GLY A 42 7.01 23.57 12.07
CA GLY A 42 6.01 22.51 12.03
C GLY A 42 5.32 22.43 10.67
N ASP A 43 4.98 23.58 10.07
CA ASP A 43 4.37 23.65 8.72
C ASP A 43 5.29 23.08 7.64
N MET A 44 6.59 23.36 7.71
CA MET A 44 7.57 22.78 6.78
C MET A 44 7.67 21.25 6.94
N ILE A 45 7.71 20.75 8.16
CA ILE A 45 7.72 19.30 8.44
C ILE A 45 6.42 18.66 7.94
N TYR A 46 5.27 19.29 8.19
CA TYR A 46 3.98 18.83 7.68
C TYR A 46 3.96 18.71 6.15
N LEU A 47 4.48 19.72 5.45
CA LEU A 47 4.58 19.70 3.98
C LEU A 47 5.49 18.58 3.48
N MET A 48 6.64 18.33 4.13
CA MET A 48 7.51 17.19 3.79
C MET A 48 6.76 15.86 3.92
N GLY A 49 6.01 15.65 4.99
CA GLY A 49 5.19 14.46 5.18
C GLY A 49 4.08 14.33 4.12
N LYS A 50 3.47 15.46 3.73
CA LYS A 50 2.46 15.51 2.67
C LYS A 50 3.04 15.15 1.30
N MET A 51 4.25 15.60 1.00
CA MET A 51 4.98 15.21 -0.22
C MET A 51 5.28 13.70 -0.23
N ALA A 52 5.77 13.15 0.89
CA ALA A 52 6.03 11.71 1.00
C ALA A 52 4.74 10.90 0.77
N ALA A 53 3.61 11.28 1.38
CA ALA A 53 2.33 10.64 1.19
C ALA A 53 1.81 10.75 -0.25
N ALA A 54 2.05 11.87 -0.95
CA ALA A 54 1.66 12.04 -2.35
C ALA A 54 2.42 11.10 -3.30
N MET A 55 3.62 10.64 -2.92
CA MET A 55 4.45 9.72 -3.70
C MET A 55 4.07 8.24 -3.52
N THR A 56 2.93 7.94 -2.90
CA THR A 56 2.50 6.56 -2.58
C THR A 56 2.46 5.67 -3.82
N GLY A 57 1.92 6.14 -4.94
CA GLY A 57 1.89 5.38 -6.18
C GLY A 57 3.29 5.00 -6.69
N ALA A 58 4.23 5.94 -6.65
CA ALA A 58 5.62 5.69 -7.03
C ALA A 58 6.30 4.70 -6.06
N GLY A 59 6.09 4.88 -4.75
CA GLY A 59 6.60 3.99 -3.72
C GLY A 59 6.13 2.55 -3.91
N ILE A 60 4.85 2.34 -4.23
CA ILE A 60 4.29 1.03 -4.55
C ILE A 60 5.00 0.44 -5.77
N GLY A 61 5.13 1.20 -6.86
CA GLY A 61 5.80 0.72 -8.08
C GLY A 61 7.23 0.29 -7.83
N VAL A 62 8.01 1.12 -7.15
CA VAL A 62 9.40 0.81 -6.76
C VAL A 62 9.45 -0.40 -5.84
N GLY A 63 8.59 -0.46 -4.81
CA GLY A 63 8.57 -1.56 -3.85
C GLY A 63 8.31 -2.92 -4.51
N VAL A 64 7.37 -2.97 -5.47
CA VAL A 64 7.08 -4.20 -6.24
C VAL A 64 8.26 -4.57 -7.14
N ALA A 65 8.81 -3.62 -7.91
CA ALA A 65 9.94 -3.87 -8.81
C ALA A 65 11.19 -4.34 -8.04
N CYS A 66 11.50 -3.73 -6.90
CA CYS A 66 12.59 -4.17 -6.03
C CYS A 66 12.36 -5.59 -5.48
N ARG A 67 11.12 -5.92 -5.12
CA ARG A 67 10.79 -7.27 -4.65
C ARG A 67 10.96 -8.32 -5.73
N PHE A 68 10.65 -7.97 -6.98
CA PHE A 68 10.87 -8.81 -8.15
C PHE A 68 12.32 -8.81 -8.64
N LYS A 69 13.21 -8.01 -8.02
CA LYS A 69 14.63 -7.86 -8.37
C LYS A 69 14.85 -7.36 -9.79
N GLU A 70 14.01 -6.43 -10.21
CA GLU A 70 14.09 -5.83 -11.53
C GLU A 70 15.28 -4.85 -11.66
N ASN A 71 15.67 -4.61 -12.90
CA ASN A 71 16.73 -3.64 -13.19
C ASN A 71 16.25 -2.20 -12.98
N THR A 72 17.18 -1.25 -13.00
CA THR A 72 16.92 0.17 -12.73
C THR A 72 15.90 0.79 -13.69
N LEU A 73 15.96 0.45 -15.00
CA LEU A 73 15.03 1.02 -15.99
C LEU A 73 13.59 0.59 -15.72
N VAL A 74 13.36 -0.70 -15.46
CA VAL A 74 12.06 -1.24 -15.11
C VAL A 74 11.58 -0.65 -13.79
N THR A 75 12.45 -0.53 -12.78
CA THR A 75 12.10 0.02 -11.46
C THR A 75 11.67 1.47 -11.54
N VAL A 76 12.39 2.32 -12.28
CA VAL A 76 12.01 3.73 -12.45
C VAL A 76 10.72 3.84 -13.27
N SER A 77 10.55 3.02 -14.30
CA SER A 77 9.32 2.98 -15.09
C SER A 77 8.12 2.54 -14.24
N ALA A 78 8.32 1.59 -13.32
CA ALA A 78 7.31 1.13 -12.39
C ALA A 78 6.85 2.24 -11.42
N ALA A 79 7.74 3.14 -11.01
CA ALA A 79 7.36 4.31 -10.22
C ALA A 79 6.37 5.20 -10.99
N ILE A 80 6.62 5.43 -12.27
CA ILE A 80 5.75 6.26 -13.14
C ILE A 80 4.40 5.56 -13.34
N THR A 81 4.40 4.28 -13.69
CA THR A 81 3.16 3.51 -13.88
C THR A 81 2.34 3.43 -12.60
N GLY A 82 2.99 3.26 -11.46
CA GLY A 82 2.35 3.28 -10.15
C GLY A 82 1.67 4.63 -9.87
N MET A 83 2.31 5.75 -10.20
CA MET A 83 1.67 7.07 -10.08
C MET A 83 0.47 7.22 -11.02
N ILE A 84 0.59 6.82 -12.27
CA ILE A 84 -0.54 6.88 -13.23
C ILE A 84 -1.70 6.01 -12.73
N GLY A 85 -1.43 4.79 -12.28
CA GLY A 85 -2.44 3.89 -11.72
C GLY A 85 -3.10 4.44 -10.45
N ALA A 86 -2.32 5.07 -9.56
CA ALA A 86 -2.84 5.69 -8.34
C ALA A 86 -3.85 6.80 -8.61
N PHE A 87 -3.68 7.52 -9.70
CA PHE A 87 -4.53 8.66 -10.08
C PHE A 87 -5.42 8.37 -11.30
N ALA A 88 -5.54 7.11 -11.73
CA ALA A 88 -6.26 6.73 -12.94
C ALA A 88 -7.71 7.25 -12.98
N GLY A 89 -8.46 7.13 -11.88
CA GLY A 89 -9.82 7.66 -11.79
C GLY A 89 -9.89 9.18 -11.94
N LYS A 90 -8.95 9.91 -11.31
CA LYS A 90 -8.87 11.38 -11.42
C LYS A 90 -8.40 11.83 -12.79
N LEU A 91 -7.51 11.06 -13.43
CA LEU A 91 -7.06 11.31 -14.80
C LEU A 91 -8.22 11.21 -15.79
N LEU A 92 -9.02 10.14 -15.69
CA LEU A 92 -10.20 9.94 -16.54
C LEU A 92 -11.30 10.99 -16.31
N ALA A 93 -11.43 11.45 -15.06
CA ALA A 93 -12.38 12.52 -14.71
C ALA A 93 -11.87 13.94 -15.08
N GLY A 94 -10.66 14.07 -15.62
CA GLY A 94 -10.05 15.37 -15.91
C GLY A 94 -9.66 16.18 -14.67
N ALA A 95 -9.76 15.61 -13.47
CA ALA A 95 -9.55 16.29 -12.20
C ALA A 95 -8.06 16.46 -11.81
N VAL A 96 -7.15 15.95 -12.62
CA VAL A 96 -5.69 16.08 -12.42
C VAL A 96 -5.17 17.42 -12.99
N LEU A 97 -5.86 18.01 -13.96
CA LEU A 97 -5.49 19.27 -14.57
C LEU A 97 -6.31 20.41 -13.95
N VAL A 98 -5.66 21.26 -13.18
CA VAL A 98 -6.25 22.45 -12.58
C VAL A 98 -5.51 23.66 -13.14
N GLU A 99 -6.19 24.54 -13.87
CA GLU A 99 -5.63 25.74 -14.49
C GLU A 99 -4.34 25.48 -15.31
N GLY A 100 -4.28 24.37 -16.04
CA GLY A 100 -3.12 23.97 -16.84
C GLY A 100 -1.96 23.35 -16.04
N THR A 101 -2.11 23.21 -14.73
CA THR A 101 -1.10 22.60 -13.85
C THR A 101 -1.56 21.21 -13.40
N ILE A 102 -0.62 20.26 -13.37
CA ILE A 102 -0.90 18.91 -12.85
C ILE A 102 -0.92 18.97 -11.32
N VAL A 103 -2.08 18.68 -10.74
CA VAL A 103 -2.28 18.64 -9.29
C VAL A 103 -2.58 17.20 -8.84
N LEU A 104 -1.61 16.57 -8.19
CA LEU A 104 -1.74 15.25 -7.61
C LEU A 104 -2.08 15.38 -6.11
N ALA A 105 -3.36 15.50 -5.79
CA ALA A 105 -3.82 15.69 -4.42
C ALA A 105 -4.06 14.35 -3.72
N GLY A 106 -3.36 14.13 -2.60
CA GLY A 106 -3.47 12.94 -1.77
C GLY A 106 -2.63 11.76 -2.25
N PRO A 107 -2.75 10.59 -1.59
CA PRO A 107 -1.92 9.41 -1.89
C PRO A 107 -2.32 8.67 -3.18
N GLY A 108 -3.49 8.98 -3.75
CA GLY A 108 -4.07 8.21 -4.85
C GLY A 108 -4.64 6.86 -4.37
N GLU A 109 -4.97 6.01 -5.33
CA GLU A 109 -5.56 4.69 -5.09
C GLU A 109 -4.48 3.59 -5.08
N PRO A 110 -4.20 2.95 -3.93
CA PRO A 110 -3.07 2.02 -3.82
C PRO A 110 -3.20 0.76 -4.68
N LEU A 111 -4.41 0.24 -4.86
CA LEU A 111 -4.62 -0.97 -5.64
C LEU A 111 -4.51 -0.71 -7.14
N GLY A 112 -5.00 0.44 -7.59
CA GLY A 112 -4.79 0.93 -8.95
C GLY A 112 -3.30 1.13 -9.27
N ALA A 113 -2.55 1.71 -8.31
CA ALA A 113 -1.09 1.84 -8.39
C ALA A 113 -0.40 0.48 -8.54
N PHE A 114 -0.79 -0.49 -7.71
CA PHE A 114 -0.23 -1.84 -7.73
C PHE A 114 -0.45 -2.54 -9.07
N LEU A 115 -1.68 -2.51 -9.60
CA LEU A 115 -2.01 -3.16 -10.87
C LEU A 115 -1.25 -2.55 -12.05
N ALA A 116 -1.24 -1.23 -12.14
CA ALA A 116 -0.51 -0.53 -13.19
C ALA A 116 0.99 -0.82 -13.12
N ALA A 117 1.57 -0.76 -11.92
CA ALA A 117 2.97 -1.08 -11.70
C ALA A 117 3.28 -2.54 -12.03
N TYR A 118 2.46 -3.48 -11.56
CA TYR A 118 2.66 -4.91 -11.82
C TYR A 118 2.69 -5.21 -13.32
N ILE A 119 1.69 -4.75 -14.08
CA ILE A 119 1.64 -4.98 -15.53
C ILE A 119 2.79 -4.24 -16.23
N GLY A 120 3.10 -3.02 -15.82
CA GLY A 120 4.24 -2.28 -16.34
C GLY A 120 5.58 -2.99 -16.11
N ILE A 121 5.78 -3.57 -14.93
CA ILE A 121 6.98 -4.35 -14.58
C ILE A 121 7.09 -5.60 -15.47
N GLU A 122 6.02 -6.41 -15.56
CA GLU A 122 6.02 -7.62 -16.38
C GLU A 122 6.35 -7.32 -17.85
N MET A 123 5.71 -6.28 -18.40
CA MET A 123 5.96 -5.86 -19.79
C MET A 123 7.36 -5.28 -19.99
N GLY A 124 7.85 -4.50 -19.04
CA GLY A 124 9.23 -3.99 -19.05
C GLY A 124 10.26 -5.10 -18.95
N HIS A 125 10.02 -6.10 -18.07
CA HIS A 125 10.84 -7.29 -17.94
C HIS A 125 10.95 -8.08 -19.26
N LEU A 126 9.82 -8.24 -19.96
CA LEU A 126 9.78 -8.98 -21.24
C LEU A 126 10.68 -8.38 -22.32
N VAL A 127 10.89 -7.06 -22.34
CA VAL A 127 11.69 -6.38 -23.38
C VAL A 127 13.10 -6.02 -22.92
N SER A 128 13.34 -6.01 -21.63
CA SER A 128 14.62 -5.64 -21.04
C SER A 128 15.75 -6.59 -21.45
N GLY A 129 16.89 -6.03 -21.86
CA GLY A 129 18.07 -6.76 -22.32
C GLY A 129 17.95 -7.35 -23.72
N LYS A 130 16.88 -7.08 -24.46
CA LYS A 130 16.64 -7.64 -25.80
C LYS A 130 16.93 -6.68 -26.93
N THR A 131 17.07 -5.40 -26.65
CA THR A 131 17.29 -4.38 -27.68
C THR A 131 18.57 -3.58 -27.42
N LYS A 132 19.18 -3.06 -28.48
CA LYS A 132 20.36 -2.17 -28.35
C LYS A 132 20.00 -0.78 -27.80
N VAL A 133 18.70 -0.46 -27.76
CA VAL A 133 18.14 0.83 -27.33
C VAL A 133 17.20 0.65 -26.12
N ASP A 134 17.55 -0.25 -25.22
CA ASP A 134 16.77 -0.57 -24.02
C ASP A 134 16.39 0.66 -23.20
N ILE A 135 17.26 1.67 -23.17
CA ILE A 135 17.01 2.93 -22.45
C ILE A 135 15.73 3.64 -22.90
N LEU A 136 15.30 3.43 -24.14
CA LEU A 136 14.06 3.98 -24.70
C LEU A 136 12.93 2.96 -24.70
N VAL A 137 13.23 1.73 -25.15
CA VAL A 137 12.20 0.69 -25.36
C VAL A 137 11.61 0.22 -24.04
N VAL A 138 12.43 -0.03 -23.02
CA VAL A 138 11.96 -0.53 -21.72
C VAL A 138 11.00 0.47 -21.05
N PRO A 139 11.33 1.77 -20.87
CA PRO A 139 10.39 2.72 -20.30
C PRO A 139 9.11 2.91 -21.13
N LEU A 140 9.22 3.01 -22.46
CA LEU A 140 8.07 3.18 -23.34
C LEU A 140 7.07 2.02 -23.23
N VAL A 141 7.58 0.78 -23.26
CA VAL A 141 6.74 -0.41 -23.14
C VAL A 141 6.16 -0.52 -21.72
N SER A 142 7.00 -0.40 -20.70
CA SER A 142 6.59 -0.48 -19.31
C SER A 142 5.52 0.55 -18.97
N ILE A 143 5.77 1.83 -19.28
CA ILE A 143 4.84 2.93 -18.99
C ILE A 143 3.59 2.82 -19.85
N GLY A 144 3.72 2.52 -21.15
CA GLY A 144 2.59 2.43 -22.06
C GLY A 144 1.57 1.35 -21.63
N PHE A 145 2.05 0.13 -21.42
CA PHE A 145 1.18 -0.98 -21.02
C PHE A 145 0.70 -0.84 -19.56
N GLY A 146 1.57 -0.42 -18.65
CA GLY A 146 1.19 -0.20 -17.26
C GLY A 146 0.15 0.92 -17.10
N ALA A 147 0.33 2.04 -17.81
CA ALA A 147 -0.65 3.14 -17.83
C ALA A 147 -1.99 2.69 -18.43
N ALA A 148 -1.98 2.01 -19.58
CA ALA A 148 -3.19 1.50 -20.20
C ALA A 148 -3.94 0.55 -19.25
N ALA A 149 -3.25 -0.38 -18.61
CA ALA A 149 -3.84 -1.29 -17.64
C ALA A 149 -4.39 -0.54 -16.41
N GLY A 150 -3.64 0.42 -15.88
CA GLY A 150 -4.08 1.26 -14.76
C GLY A 150 -5.33 2.07 -15.07
N LEU A 151 -5.43 2.65 -16.26
CA LEU A 151 -6.59 3.43 -16.69
C LEU A 151 -7.82 2.56 -16.94
N ILE A 152 -7.65 1.35 -17.45
CA ILE A 152 -8.77 0.45 -17.76
C ILE A 152 -9.25 -0.30 -16.51
N LEU A 153 -8.31 -0.87 -15.74
CA LEU A 153 -8.63 -1.77 -14.61
C LEU A 153 -8.70 -1.05 -13.26
N GLY A 154 -7.97 0.05 -13.11
CA GLY A 154 -7.90 0.80 -11.85
C GLY A 154 -9.26 1.27 -11.35
N PRO A 155 -10.04 2.04 -12.13
CA PRO A 155 -11.32 2.58 -11.67
C PRO A 155 -12.36 1.53 -11.24
N PRO A 156 -12.63 0.44 -12.02
CA PRO A 156 -13.58 -0.58 -11.58
C PRO A 156 -13.14 -1.31 -10.31
N ILE A 157 -11.85 -1.57 -10.13
CA ILE A 157 -11.33 -2.24 -8.95
C ILE A 157 -11.39 -1.32 -7.74
N SER A 158 -10.98 -0.06 -7.91
CA SER A 158 -11.12 0.97 -6.87
C SER A 158 -12.58 1.14 -6.44
N GLY A 159 -13.51 1.21 -7.40
CA GLY A 159 -14.94 1.29 -7.13
C GLY A 159 -15.46 0.08 -6.32
N PHE A 160 -15.05 -1.12 -6.67
CA PHE A 160 -15.41 -2.33 -5.95
C PHE A 160 -14.87 -2.32 -4.50
N MET A 161 -13.59 -1.95 -4.31
CA MET A 161 -12.98 -1.87 -2.97
C MET A 161 -13.62 -0.79 -2.11
N THR A 162 -13.92 0.37 -2.69
CA THR A 162 -14.65 1.45 -1.99
C THR A 162 -16.06 1.00 -1.58
N ALA A 163 -16.76 0.26 -2.45
CA ALA A 163 -18.08 -0.29 -2.12
C ALA A 163 -18.01 -1.31 -0.98
N LEU A 164 -17.01 -2.19 -0.96
CA LEU A 164 -16.78 -3.12 0.16
C LEU A 164 -16.48 -2.36 1.46
N GLY A 165 -15.61 -1.36 1.40
CA GLY A 165 -15.27 -0.53 2.57
C GLY A 165 -16.46 0.26 3.10
N SER A 166 -17.28 0.85 2.21
CA SER A 166 -18.48 1.57 2.62
C SER A 166 -19.52 0.64 3.25
N MET A 167 -19.65 -0.60 2.78
CA MET A 167 -20.50 -1.61 3.40
C MET A 167 -20.02 -1.97 4.81
N ILE A 168 -18.71 -2.13 5.01
CA ILE A 168 -18.12 -2.40 6.33
C ILE A 168 -18.33 -1.19 7.26
N ASN A 169 -18.07 0.03 6.80
CA ASN A 169 -18.27 1.25 7.57
C ASN A 169 -19.74 1.41 7.98
N TRP A 170 -20.66 1.25 7.02
CA TRP A 170 -22.10 1.31 7.28
C TRP A 170 -22.55 0.26 8.29
N GLY A 171 -22.13 -1.01 8.12
CA GLY A 171 -22.46 -2.07 9.06
C GLY A 171 -21.94 -1.79 10.47
N THR A 172 -20.74 -1.21 10.59
CA THR A 172 -20.13 -0.84 11.87
C THR A 172 -20.90 0.31 12.55
N GLU A 173 -21.44 1.23 11.78
CA GLU A 173 -22.29 2.32 12.32
C GLU A 173 -23.67 1.82 12.78
N GLN A 174 -24.28 0.85 12.08
CA GLN A 174 -25.59 0.29 12.45
C GLN A 174 -25.51 -0.59 13.70
N GLN A 175 -24.47 -1.41 13.81
CA GLN A 175 -24.27 -2.31 14.95
C GLN A 175 -22.81 -2.25 15.44
N PRO A 176 -22.41 -1.19 16.13
CA PRO A 176 -21.02 -0.93 16.50
C PRO A 176 -20.37 -2.05 17.29
N PHE A 177 -21.11 -2.67 18.20
CA PHE A 177 -20.56 -3.71 19.05
C PHE A 177 -20.26 -5.00 18.28
N LEU A 178 -21.24 -5.54 17.55
CA LEU A 178 -21.09 -6.79 16.82
C LEU A 178 -20.09 -6.63 15.65
N MET A 179 -20.31 -5.60 14.84
CA MET A 179 -19.43 -5.35 13.69
C MET A 179 -18.04 -4.92 14.12
N GLY A 180 -17.91 -4.19 15.22
CA GLY A 180 -16.62 -3.84 15.81
C GLY A 180 -15.81 -5.08 16.19
N ILE A 181 -16.44 -6.09 16.81
CA ILE A 181 -15.81 -7.37 17.12
C ILE A 181 -15.37 -8.10 15.83
N ILE A 182 -16.28 -8.20 14.85
CA ILE A 182 -16.00 -8.91 13.59
C ILE A 182 -14.82 -8.26 12.85
N VAL A 183 -14.84 -6.93 12.67
CA VAL A 183 -13.76 -6.20 12.00
C VAL A 183 -12.44 -6.32 12.78
N SER A 184 -12.49 -6.19 14.10
CA SER A 184 -11.32 -6.31 14.97
C SER A 184 -10.66 -7.70 14.87
N VAL A 185 -11.46 -8.77 14.96
CA VAL A 185 -10.97 -10.16 14.85
C VAL A 185 -10.40 -10.44 13.45
N LEU A 186 -11.13 -10.07 12.39
CA LEU A 186 -10.68 -10.31 11.02
C LEU A 186 -9.38 -9.56 10.71
N MET A 187 -9.29 -8.29 11.07
CA MET A 187 -8.07 -7.49 10.83
C MET A 187 -6.90 -7.98 11.68
N GLY A 188 -7.14 -8.40 12.92
CA GLY A 188 -6.12 -9.04 13.76
C GLY A 188 -5.60 -10.34 13.14
N MET A 189 -6.48 -11.21 12.63
CA MET A 189 -6.06 -12.43 11.94
C MET A 189 -5.29 -12.14 10.64
N ILE A 190 -5.76 -11.18 9.85
CA ILE A 190 -5.11 -10.78 8.61
C ILE A 190 -3.69 -10.25 8.86
N LEU A 191 -3.43 -9.60 9.99
CA LEU A 191 -2.11 -9.10 10.36
C LEU A 191 -1.06 -10.22 10.49
N THR A 192 -1.47 -11.46 10.78
CA THR A 192 -0.55 -12.61 10.80
C THR A 192 -0.20 -13.14 9.42
N LEU A 193 -1.01 -12.82 8.40
CA LEU A 193 -0.73 -13.21 7.02
C LEU A 193 0.37 -12.32 6.41
N PRO A 194 1.05 -12.77 5.36
CA PRO A 194 2.05 -11.96 4.65
C PRO A 194 1.38 -10.89 3.78
N ILE A 195 0.40 -10.18 4.35
CA ILE A 195 -0.37 -9.11 3.75
C ILE A 195 -0.37 -7.94 4.73
N SER A 196 -0.15 -6.72 4.24
CA SER A 196 -0.21 -5.54 5.11
C SER A 196 -1.65 -5.21 5.49
N SER A 197 -1.98 -5.32 6.79
CA SER A 197 -3.28 -4.91 7.33
C SER A 197 -3.53 -3.41 7.17
N ALA A 198 -2.46 -2.60 7.29
CA ALA A 198 -2.54 -1.16 7.04
C ALA A 198 -2.90 -0.85 5.57
N ALA A 199 -2.28 -1.57 4.62
CA ALA A 199 -2.62 -1.46 3.21
C ALA A 199 -4.08 -1.84 2.96
N LEU A 200 -4.57 -2.92 3.57
CA LEU A 200 -5.97 -3.32 3.47
C LEU A 200 -6.93 -2.27 4.04
N GLY A 201 -6.64 -1.70 5.21
CA GLY A 201 -7.43 -0.62 5.79
C GLY A 201 -7.56 0.58 4.85
N VAL A 202 -6.46 0.95 4.18
CA VAL A 202 -6.45 2.04 3.18
C VAL A 202 -7.19 1.65 1.91
N ILE A 203 -6.98 0.44 1.38
CA ILE A 203 -7.65 -0.07 0.16
C ILE A 203 -9.16 -0.14 0.36
N LEU A 204 -9.61 -0.62 1.52
CA LEU A 204 -11.02 -0.69 1.88
C LEU A 204 -11.61 0.66 2.32
N ASN A 205 -10.79 1.71 2.39
CA ASN A 205 -11.20 3.05 2.85
C ASN A 205 -11.95 3.00 4.20
N LEU A 206 -11.43 2.21 5.14
CA LEU A 206 -12.01 2.11 6.48
C LEU A 206 -11.87 3.44 7.22
N SER A 207 -12.95 3.89 7.84
CA SER A 207 -13.00 5.16 8.56
C SER A 207 -13.78 5.03 9.88
N GLY A 208 -13.72 6.05 10.72
CA GLY A 208 -14.51 6.12 11.95
C GLY A 208 -14.35 4.88 12.83
N LEU A 209 -15.48 4.29 13.24
CA LEU A 209 -15.54 3.13 14.13
C LEU A 209 -14.90 1.87 13.50
N ALA A 210 -15.06 1.66 12.19
CA ALA A 210 -14.48 0.52 11.51
C ALA A 210 -12.93 0.57 11.52
N ALA A 211 -12.35 1.74 11.27
CA ALA A 211 -10.90 1.94 11.37
C ALA A 211 -10.40 1.78 12.81
N GLY A 212 -11.15 2.29 13.79
CA GLY A 212 -10.85 2.11 15.21
C GLY A 212 -10.87 0.64 15.62
N ALA A 213 -11.89 -0.12 15.21
CA ALA A 213 -12.01 -1.55 15.48
C ALA A 213 -10.87 -2.34 14.83
N ALA A 214 -10.52 -2.03 13.58
CA ALA A 214 -9.39 -2.64 12.87
C ALA A 214 -8.07 -2.39 13.61
N THR A 215 -7.83 -1.16 14.06
CA THR A 215 -6.63 -0.79 14.82
C THR A 215 -6.55 -1.55 16.13
N VAL A 216 -7.64 -1.62 16.91
CA VAL A 216 -7.69 -2.37 18.17
C VAL A 216 -7.38 -3.85 17.92
N GLY A 217 -7.98 -4.47 16.89
CA GLY A 217 -7.73 -5.85 16.53
C GLY A 217 -6.26 -6.13 16.20
N CYS A 218 -5.65 -5.27 15.42
CA CYS A 218 -4.23 -5.36 15.09
C CYS A 218 -3.34 -5.21 16.34
N CYS A 219 -3.60 -4.22 17.19
CA CYS A 219 -2.85 -4.01 18.43
C CYS A 219 -2.98 -5.20 19.39
N CYS A 220 -4.20 -5.72 19.59
CA CYS A 220 -4.42 -6.88 20.43
C CYS A 220 -3.69 -8.13 19.92
N ASN A 221 -3.69 -8.35 18.60
CA ASN A 221 -2.98 -9.44 17.98
C ASN A 221 -1.45 -9.32 18.19
N MET A 222 -0.89 -8.13 17.93
CA MET A 222 0.55 -7.88 18.11
C MET A 222 1.00 -8.11 19.55
N VAL A 223 0.30 -7.50 20.52
CA VAL A 223 0.61 -7.64 21.94
C VAL A 223 0.38 -9.06 22.41
N GLY A 224 -0.70 -9.71 21.97
CA GLY A 224 -1.01 -11.10 22.29
C GLY A 224 0.12 -12.06 21.89
N PHE A 225 0.60 -11.97 20.64
CA PHE A 225 1.73 -12.78 20.18
C PHE A 225 3.04 -12.41 20.87
N ALA A 226 3.29 -11.13 21.13
CA ALA A 226 4.47 -10.67 21.83
C ALA A 226 4.56 -11.25 23.25
N VAL A 227 3.44 -11.25 23.98
CA VAL A 227 3.35 -11.82 25.35
C VAL A 227 3.37 -13.33 25.32
N ALA A 228 2.60 -13.97 24.43
CA ALA A 228 2.53 -15.42 24.33
C ALA A 228 3.89 -16.06 24.01
N SER A 229 4.71 -15.40 23.18
CA SER A 229 6.03 -15.89 22.77
C SER A 229 7.18 -15.33 23.63
N PHE A 230 6.88 -14.66 24.74
CA PHE A 230 7.90 -13.99 25.55
C PHE A 230 8.95 -14.97 26.13
N ARG A 231 8.52 -16.19 26.48
CA ARG A 231 9.43 -17.22 27.04
C ARG A 231 10.52 -17.63 26.05
N GLU A 232 10.19 -17.70 24.77
CA GLU A 232 11.09 -18.13 23.69
C GLU A 232 11.90 -16.97 23.12
N ASN A 233 11.30 -15.80 22.99
CA ASN A 233 11.87 -14.68 22.24
C ASN A 233 12.39 -13.53 23.12
N GLY A 234 12.10 -13.55 24.43
CA GLY A 234 12.55 -12.52 25.38
C GLY A 234 12.09 -11.10 25.05
N VAL A 235 12.79 -10.12 25.59
CA VAL A 235 12.47 -8.69 25.43
C VAL A 235 12.59 -8.25 23.97
N GLY A 236 13.58 -8.76 23.24
CA GLY A 236 13.75 -8.43 21.80
C GLY A 236 12.54 -8.86 20.98
N GLY A 237 12.01 -10.07 21.22
CA GLY A 237 10.80 -10.56 20.59
C GLY A 237 9.54 -9.78 20.99
N LEU A 238 9.44 -9.39 22.26
CA LEU A 238 8.36 -8.54 22.77
C LEU A 238 8.28 -7.21 22.02
N VAL A 239 9.39 -6.53 21.87
CA VAL A 239 9.47 -5.24 21.17
C VAL A 239 9.23 -5.43 19.67
N ALA A 240 9.89 -6.39 19.04
CA ALA A 240 9.78 -6.65 17.61
C ALA A 240 8.33 -6.98 17.18
N GLN A 241 7.61 -7.77 17.98
CA GLN A 241 6.24 -8.16 17.68
C GLN A 241 5.20 -7.14 18.19
N GLY A 242 5.38 -6.63 19.40
CA GLY A 242 4.44 -5.72 20.02
C GLY A 242 4.42 -4.31 19.39
N ILE A 243 5.56 -3.86 18.86
CA ILE A 243 5.68 -2.54 18.19
C ILE A 243 5.81 -2.71 16.68
N GLY A 244 6.50 -3.76 16.22
CA GLY A 244 6.73 -4.01 14.79
C GLY A 244 5.56 -4.73 14.11
N THR A 245 5.52 -6.05 14.18
CA THR A 245 4.45 -6.85 13.55
C THR A 245 4.42 -8.29 14.08
N SER A 246 3.21 -8.83 14.28
CA SER A 246 2.99 -10.25 14.61
C SER A 246 3.31 -11.20 13.44
N MET A 247 3.47 -10.71 12.22
CA MET A 247 3.86 -11.50 11.05
C MET A 247 5.20 -12.25 11.26
N LEU A 248 6.06 -11.78 12.16
CA LEU A 248 7.31 -12.45 12.54
C LEU A 248 7.10 -13.85 13.13
N GLN A 249 5.87 -14.17 13.61
CA GLN A 249 5.53 -15.51 14.12
C GLN A 249 5.12 -16.50 13.03
N VAL A 250 4.81 -16.06 11.81
CA VAL A 250 4.38 -16.97 10.73
C VAL A 250 5.31 -18.17 10.53
N PRO A 251 6.66 -18.02 10.52
CA PRO A 251 7.56 -19.17 10.42
C PRO A 251 7.43 -20.18 11.56
N ASN A 252 7.03 -19.74 12.75
CA ASN A 252 6.84 -20.60 13.92
C ASN A 252 5.45 -21.27 13.92
N ILE A 253 4.45 -20.62 13.35
CA ILE A 253 3.08 -21.14 13.22
C ILE A 253 3.00 -22.25 12.15
N VAL A 254 3.80 -22.13 11.09
CA VAL A 254 3.78 -23.06 9.93
C VAL A 254 4.67 -24.30 10.16
N ARG A 255 5.50 -24.32 11.19
CA ARG A 255 6.30 -25.48 11.60
C ARG A 255 5.52 -26.41 12.50
#